data_75d28213b12243b9d7c040353b1b4ae8
#
_entry.id   75d28213b12243b9d7c040353b1b4ae8
#
_cell.length_a   1.000
_cell.length_b   1.000
_cell.length_c   1.000
_cell.angle_alpha   90.00
_cell.angle_beta   90.00
_cell.angle_gamma   90.00
#
_symmetry.space_group_name_H-M   'P 1'
#
loop_
_entity.id
_entity.type
_entity.pdbx_description
1 polymer ?
#
loop_
_entity_poly.entity_id
_entity_poly.type
_entity_poly.pdbx_seq_one_letter_code
_entity_poly.pdbx_strand_id
1 'polypeptide(L)'
;MTQTIKKYLNDSFAARWTALVLVASMMFFAYMFVDVLSPLSTLLESTKGWTAENYGTFCSSEYFLNVFAFFLIFAGIILDKMGIRFTGILSGAVMVVGASIKLFAISDLFSPESGLYNFLNSFWTSFPPTAKLASVGFMIFGCGVEMAGVTVSKAIARWFKGKEMALAMGLEMAIARLGVFAVFRLSPYLSTALNEAMPTVVTPVLVCTILLLIGLIAYIVFTFMDKKLESQQGAADEEAEEQFKVSDIGKLFTSKTFLIVAGLCVLYYSAIFPFQKFATGMLESNLGLPTEKAAGLFSWFPIGAMVLTPFLGAFLDNKGKGATMLICGALLMIVCHLTFALIPLTKTIAYFAIILLGVSFSLVPAALWPSVPKLVEDRYLGSAYSVIFWIQNIGLMAFPIIIGLALDKTGGYTVPMLIFASLGILALVLGLWLKVEDKKNGYGLEEPNIKK
;
A
#
# COMPACT_ATOMS: atom_id res chain seq x y z
N MET A 1 15.04 27.98 42.36
CA MET A 1 15.11 26.52 42.20
C MET A 1 15.17 26.22 40.72
N THR A 2 16.34 25.88 40.20
CA THR A 2 16.52 25.45 38.81
C THR A 2 15.93 24.06 38.67
N GLN A 3 14.74 23.94 38.08
CA GLN A 3 14.19 22.64 37.71
C GLN A 3 15.16 21.99 36.72
N THR A 4 15.83 20.95 37.15
CA THR A 4 16.62 20.11 36.27
C THR A 4 15.67 19.47 35.25
N ILE A 5 15.65 19.95 34.01
CA ILE A 5 14.82 19.37 32.95
C ILE A 5 15.30 17.95 32.75
N LYS A 6 14.49 16.95 33.16
CA LYS A 6 14.78 15.54 32.88
C LYS A 6 14.86 15.35 31.37
N LYS A 7 16.03 14.99 30.86
CA LYS A 7 16.24 14.68 29.46
C LYS A 7 15.86 13.23 29.17
N TYR A 8 14.86 13.01 28.35
CA TYR A 8 14.42 11.67 27.89
C TYR A 8 15.21 11.22 26.67
N LEU A 9 15.19 9.93 26.39
CA LEU A 9 15.91 9.34 25.24
C LEU A 9 15.45 9.96 23.90
N ASN A 10 14.16 10.22 23.74
CA ASN A 10 13.59 10.84 22.57
C ASN A 10 13.87 12.37 22.45
N ASP A 11 14.49 13.02 23.45
CA ASP A 11 14.98 14.39 23.33
C ASP A 11 16.28 14.43 22.50
N SER A 12 17.04 13.33 22.46
CA SER A 12 18.19 13.21 21.59
C SER A 12 17.75 13.09 20.15
N PHE A 13 18.22 14.01 19.28
CA PHE A 13 18.00 13.96 17.84
C PHE A 13 18.45 12.62 17.27
N ALA A 14 19.69 12.17 17.57
CA ALA A 14 20.22 10.92 17.08
C ALA A 14 19.35 9.72 17.49
N ALA A 15 18.89 9.64 18.76
CA ALA A 15 18.11 8.51 19.24
C ALA A 15 16.72 8.43 18.55
N ARG A 16 15.98 9.55 18.43
CA ARG A 16 14.66 9.51 17.79
C ARG A 16 14.72 9.22 16.29
N TRP A 17 15.75 9.77 15.60
CA TRP A 17 15.93 9.47 14.18
C TRP A 17 16.42 8.04 13.93
N THR A 18 17.26 7.47 14.83
CA THR A 18 17.59 6.03 14.80
C THR A 18 16.34 5.18 15.01
N ALA A 19 15.47 5.54 15.95
CA ALA A 19 14.19 4.86 16.15
C ALA A 19 13.32 4.89 14.87
N LEU A 20 13.24 6.05 14.20
CA LEU A 20 12.54 6.16 12.91
C LEU A 20 13.11 5.23 11.86
N VAL A 21 14.44 5.21 11.68
CA VAL A 21 15.09 4.35 10.67
C VAL A 21 14.80 2.88 10.95
N LEU A 22 14.84 2.45 12.22
CA LEU A 22 14.57 1.08 12.62
C LEU A 22 13.12 0.65 12.32
N VAL A 23 12.12 1.49 12.64
CA VAL A 23 10.72 1.14 12.35
C VAL A 23 10.40 1.28 10.87
N ALA A 24 10.94 2.29 10.19
CA ALA A 24 10.74 2.50 8.76
C ALA A 24 11.42 1.42 7.91
N SER A 25 12.52 0.81 8.36
CA SER A 25 13.16 -0.30 7.63
C SER A 25 12.25 -1.53 7.55
N MET A 26 11.45 -1.82 8.58
CA MET A 26 10.45 -2.89 8.51
C MET A 26 9.42 -2.61 7.40
N MET A 27 8.92 -1.38 7.30
CA MET A 27 7.97 -1.00 6.24
C MET A 27 8.63 -0.99 4.86
N PHE A 28 9.88 -0.54 4.74
CA PHE A 28 10.63 -0.60 3.49
C PHE A 28 10.70 -2.03 2.93
N PHE A 29 11.09 -3.00 3.76
CA PHE A 29 11.18 -4.39 3.33
C PHE A 29 9.81 -5.05 3.13
N ALA A 30 8.79 -4.65 3.91
CA ALA A 30 7.42 -5.08 3.70
C ALA A 30 6.89 -4.65 2.33
N TYR A 31 7.07 -3.38 1.94
CA TYR A 31 6.67 -2.88 0.63
C TYR A 31 7.49 -3.47 -0.53
N MET A 32 8.77 -3.80 -0.31
CA MET A 32 9.52 -4.61 -1.28
C MET A 32 8.86 -5.98 -1.49
N PHE A 33 8.46 -6.66 -0.40
CA PHE A 33 7.88 -7.99 -0.48
C PHE A 33 6.48 -8.00 -1.10
N VAL A 34 5.66 -6.96 -0.84
CA VAL A 34 4.33 -6.77 -1.48
C VAL A 34 4.43 -6.86 -2.99
N ASP A 35 5.45 -6.23 -3.57
CA ASP A 35 5.59 -6.06 -5.02
C ASP A 35 6.68 -6.93 -5.65
N VAL A 36 7.30 -7.87 -4.92
CA VAL A 36 8.43 -8.67 -5.42
C VAL A 36 8.11 -9.47 -6.68
N LEU A 37 6.87 -9.91 -6.85
CA LEU A 37 6.40 -10.63 -8.03
C LEU A 37 5.76 -9.72 -9.09
N SER A 38 5.49 -8.45 -8.78
CA SER A 38 4.84 -7.52 -9.72
C SER A 38 5.62 -7.32 -11.02
N PRO A 39 6.97 -7.19 -11.01
CA PRO A 39 7.74 -7.14 -12.24
C PRO A 39 7.95 -8.51 -12.91
N LEU A 40 7.54 -9.61 -12.31
CA LEU A 40 7.80 -10.98 -12.76
C LEU A 40 6.53 -11.77 -13.13
N SER A 41 5.40 -11.09 -13.37
CA SER A 41 4.12 -11.75 -13.65
C SER A 41 4.19 -12.63 -14.91
N THR A 42 4.87 -12.20 -15.97
CA THR A 42 5.10 -12.96 -17.19
C THR A 42 6.04 -14.16 -16.97
N LEU A 43 7.02 -14.02 -16.09
CA LEU A 43 7.90 -15.13 -15.69
C LEU A 43 7.15 -16.17 -14.83
N LEU A 44 6.19 -15.76 -13.99
CA LEU A 44 5.30 -16.67 -13.27
C LEU A 44 4.42 -17.49 -14.22
N GLU A 45 3.89 -16.85 -15.25
CA GLU A 45 3.12 -17.53 -16.29
C GLU A 45 3.97 -18.61 -17.01
N SER A 46 5.14 -18.24 -17.47
CA SER A 46 6.02 -19.15 -18.24
C SER A 46 6.63 -20.27 -17.37
N THR A 47 6.95 -20.03 -16.10
CA THR A 47 7.67 -21.01 -15.25
C THR A 47 6.76 -21.80 -14.30
N LYS A 48 5.64 -21.24 -13.87
CA LYS A 48 4.70 -21.86 -12.91
C LYS A 48 3.29 -22.08 -13.48
N GLY A 49 3.03 -21.66 -14.72
CA GLY A 49 1.74 -21.80 -15.39
C GLY A 49 0.63 -20.94 -14.79
N TRP A 50 0.95 -19.84 -14.13
CA TRP A 50 -0.06 -18.95 -13.59
C TRP A 50 -0.59 -18.03 -14.68
N THR A 51 -1.87 -18.18 -15.03
CA THR A 51 -2.54 -17.23 -15.94
C THR A 51 -2.64 -15.85 -15.28
N ALA A 52 -3.02 -14.83 -16.05
CA ALA A 52 -3.23 -13.50 -15.50
C ALA A 52 -4.36 -13.47 -14.45
N GLU A 53 -5.42 -14.28 -14.62
CA GLU A 53 -6.46 -14.49 -13.62
C GLU A 53 -5.89 -15.10 -12.34
N ASN A 54 -5.05 -16.12 -12.45
CA ASN A 54 -4.41 -16.76 -11.29
C ASN A 54 -3.52 -15.77 -10.55
N TYR A 55 -2.74 -14.99 -11.27
CA TYR A 55 -1.90 -13.95 -10.69
C TYR A 55 -2.75 -12.84 -10.02
N GLY A 56 -3.83 -12.39 -10.65
CA GLY A 56 -4.77 -11.43 -10.07
C GLY A 56 -5.43 -11.95 -8.80
N THR A 57 -5.86 -13.21 -8.79
CA THR A 57 -6.44 -13.90 -7.60
C THR A 57 -5.42 -14.00 -6.48
N PHE A 58 -4.17 -14.34 -6.80
CA PHE A 58 -3.06 -14.32 -5.84
C PHE A 58 -2.84 -12.91 -5.25
N CYS A 59 -2.77 -11.88 -6.08
CA CYS A 59 -2.61 -10.49 -5.61
C CYS A 59 -3.76 -10.05 -4.68
N SER A 60 -4.98 -10.47 -4.97
CA SER A 60 -6.18 -10.17 -4.19
C SER A 60 -6.18 -10.81 -2.81
N SER A 61 -5.47 -11.93 -2.65
CA SER A 61 -5.42 -12.68 -1.38
C SER A 61 -4.80 -11.88 -0.24
N GLU A 62 -3.94 -10.91 -0.52
CA GLU A 62 -3.35 -9.99 0.46
C GLU A 62 -4.41 -9.28 1.30
N TYR A 63 -5.55 -8.92 0.69
CA TYR A 63 -6.62 -8.13 1.31
C TYR A 63 -7.76 -8.99 1.87
N PHE A 64 -7.75 -10.31 1.65
CA PHE A 64 -8.89 -11.19 1.93
C PHE A 64 -9.34 -11.11 3.40
N LEU A 65 -8.44 -11.26 4.35
CA LEU A 65 -8.79 -11.20 5.78
C LEU A 65 -9.15 -9.79 6.25
N ASN A 66 -8.58 -8.76 5.62
CA ASN A 66 -8.96 -7.37 5.91
C ASN A 66 -10.40 -7.09 5.48
N VAL A 67 -10.83 -7.65 4.34
CA VAL A 67 -12.18 -7.47 3.82
C VAL A 67 -13.20 -8.33 4.57
N PHE A 68 -12.97 -9.63 4.69
CA PHE A 68 -13.97 -10.57 5.20
C PHE A 68 -13.93 -10.79 6.71
N ALA A 69 -12.75 -10.67 7.32
CA ALA A 69 -12.59 -10.82 8.78
C ALA A 69 -12.38 -9.48 9.51
N PHE A 70 -12.42 -8.33 8.82
CA PHE A 70 -12.19 -7.00 9.41
C PHE A 70 -10.89 -6.94 10.20
N PHE A 71 -9.84 -7.60 9.70
CA PHE A 71 -8.60 -7.83 10.46
C PHE A 71 -7.95 -6.53 10.97
N LEU A 72 -8.07 -5.42 10.25
CA LEU A 72 -7.54 -4.11 10.66
C LEU A 72 -8.13 -3.65 12.01
N ILE A 73 -9.40 -3.97 12.30
CA ILE A 73 -10.02 -3.67 13.61
C ILE A 73 -9.36 -4.50 14.71
N PHE A 74 -9.12 -5.80 14.45
CA PHE A 74 -8.42 -6.66 15.41
C PHE A 74 -6.98 -6.20 15.63
N ALA A 75 -6.30 -5.75 14.59
CA ALA A 75 -4.96 -5.19 14.68
C ALA A 75 -4.92 -3.96 15.61
N GLY A 76 -5.90 -3.05 15.48
CA GLY A 76 -6.07 -1.91 16.40
C GLY A 76 -6.29 -2.35 17.84
N ILE A 77 -7.18 -3.30 18.09
CA ILE A 77 -7.44 -3.83 19.43
C ILE A 77 -6.19 -4.49 20.06
N ILE A 78 -5.42 -5.23 19.26
CA ILE A 78 -4.16 -5.83 19.71
C ILE A 78 -3.17 -4.73 20.07
N LEU A 79 -3.05 -3.71 19.22
CA LEU A 79 -2.16 -2.57 19.46
C LEU A 79 -2.49 -1.80 20.75
N ASP A 80 -3.77 -1.57 20.99
CA ASP A 80 -4.22 -0.84 22.19
C ASP A 80 -4.01 -1.66 23.47
N LYS A 81 -4.25 -2.97 23.43
CA LYS A 81 -4.11 -3.83 24.61
C LYS A 81 -2.67 -4.26 24.89
N MET A 82 -1.88 -4.52 23.84
CA MET A 82 -0.55 -5.13 23.96
C MET A 82 0.59 -4.13 23.71
N GLY A 83 0.26 -2.94 23.23
CA GLY A 83 1.22 -1.86 22.94
C GLY A 83 2.08 -2.09 21.71
N ILE A 84 2.84 -1.05 21.33
CA ILE A 84 3.62 -0.98 20.09
C ILE A 84 4.73 -2.03 20.01
N ARG A 85 5.33 -2.43 21.12
CA ARG A 85 6.45 -3.40 21.14
C ARG A 85 5.98 -4.80 20.75
N PHE A 86 4.96 -5.31 21.45
CA PHE A 86 4.43 -6.64 21.17
C PHE A 86 3.81 -6.70 19.77
N THR A 87 2.96 -5.73 19.45
CA THR A 87 2.24 -5.72 18.17
C THR A 87 3.18 -5.61 16.98
N GLY A 88 4.25 -4.81 17.09
CA GLY A 88 5.22 -4.69 16.01
C GLY A 88 6.09 -5.95 15.82
N ILE A 89 6.50 -6.64 16.90
CA ILE A 89 7.17 -7.93 16.76
C ILE A 89 6.21 -8.97 16.17
N LEU A 90 4.96 -9.01 16.63
CA LEU A 90 3.95 -9.92 16.11
C LEU A 90 3.70 -9.67 14.61
N SER A 91 3.55 -8.41 14.21
CA SER A 91 3.34 -8.05 12.80
C SER A 91 4.51 -8.49 11.92
N GLY A 92 5.73 -8.22 12.34
CA GLY A 92 6.94 -8.66 11.64
C GLY A 92 7.04 -10.20 11.55
N ALA A 93 6.73 -10.91 12.63
CA ALA A 93 6.74 -12.38 12.65
C ALA A 93 5.67 -12.96 11.71
N VAL A 94 4.46 -12.40 11.72
CA VAL A 94 3.36 -12.81 10.82
C VAL A 94 3.75 -12.57 9.37
N MET A 95 4.37 -11.42 9.05
CA MET A 95 4.88 -11.15 7.70
C MET A 95 5.93 -12.18 7.27
N VAL A 96 6.90 -12.50 8.12
CA VAL A 96 7.96 -13.49 7.81
C VAL A 96 7.37 -14.89 7.61
N VAL A 97 6.40 -15.30 8.43
CA VAL A 97 5.71 -16.59 8.26
C VAL A 97 4.96 -16.63 6.92
N GLY A 98 4.18 -15.61 6.61
CA GLY A 98 3.47 -15.53 5.33
C GLY A 98 4.42 -15.52 4.13
N ALA A 99 5.52 -14.78 4.22
CA ALA A 99 6.57 -14.75 3.21
C ALA A 99 7.24 -16.12 3.01
N SER A 100 7.50 -16.84 4.08
CA SER A 100 8.10 -18.18 4.04
C SER A 100 7.16 -19.20 3.39
N ILE A 101 5.86 -19.13 3.66
CA ILE A 101 4.85 -19.98 3.01
C ILE A 101 4.79 -19.66 1.51
N LYS A 102 4.77 -18.40 1.11
CA LYS A 102 4.80 -17.98 -0.30
C LYS A 102 6.08 -18.47 -0.99
N LEU A 103 7.23 -18.33 -0.35
CA LEU A 103 8.51 -18.83 -0.86
C LEU A 103 8.48 -20.34 -1.07
N PHE A 104 8.02 -21.10 -0.07
CA PHE A 104 7.89 -22.57 -0.17
C PHE A 104 6.96 -22.96 -1.30
N ALA A 105 5.81 -22.29 -1.46
CA ALA A 105 4.81 -22.58 -2.49
C ALA A 105 5.33 -22.46 -3.93
N ILE A 106 6.24 -21.52 -4.19
CA ILE A 106 6.81 -21.29 -5.53
C ILE A 106 8.15 -22.01 -5.74
N SER A 107 8.73 -22.58 -4.69
CA SER A 107 9.99 -23.34 -4.75
C SER A 107 9.78 -24.75 -5.31
N ASP A 108 10.86 -25.38 -5.76
CA ASP A 108 10.83 -26.75 -6.26
C ASP A 108 10.64 -27.79 -5.13
N LEU A 109 10.72 -27.37 -3.85
CA LEU A 109 10.40 -28.21 -2.70
C LEU A 109 8.91 -28.56 -2.62
N PHE A 110 8.05 -27.72 -3.18
CA PHE A 110 6.60 -27.96 -3.26
C PHE A 110 6.28 -28.64 -4.59
N SER A 111 6.42 -29.97 -4.63
CA SER A 111 6.31 -30.80 -5.83
C SER A 111 5.04 -31.67 -5.84
N PRO A 112 4.64 -32.20 -7.02
CA PRO A 112 3.54 -33.14 -7.17
C PRO A 112 3.66 -34.43 -6.32
N GLU A 113 4.84 -34.75 -5.83
CA GLU A 113 5.05 -35.90 -4.92
C GLU A 113 4.52 -35.64 -3.50
N SER A 114 4.30 -34.38 -3.15
CA SER A 114 3.79 -33.96 -1.84
C SER A 114 2.30 -34.26 -1.70
N GLY A 115 1.89 -34.87 -0.58
CA GLY A 115 0.48 -35.06 -0.26
C GLY A 115 -0.31 -33.75 -0.18
N LEU A 116 0.30 -32.67 0.30
CA LEU A 116 -0.29 -31.34 0.32
C LEU A 116 -0.54 -30.79 -1.09
N TYR A 117 0.40 -31.00 -2.01
CA TYR A 117 0.22 -30.61 -3.42
C TYR A 117 -0.98 -31.32 -4.02
N ASN A 118 -1.07 -32.64 -3.85
CA ASN A 118 -2.17 -33.45 -4.37
C ASN A 118 -3.52 -33.06 -3.75
N PHE A 119 -3.56 -32.78 -2.46
CA PHE A 119 -4.75 -32.27 -1.78
C PHE A 119 -5.18 -30.93 -2.39
N LEU A 120 -4.28 -29.96 -2.54
CA LEU A 120 -4.60 -28.66 -3.15
C LEU A 120 -4.99 -28.79 -4.63
N ASN A 121 -4.50 -29.79 -5.35
CA ASN A 121 -4.86 -30.04 -6.74
C ASN A 121 -6.24 -30.71 -6.90
N SER A 122 -6.81 -31.28 -5.83
CA SER A 122 -8.09 -32.01 -5.88
C SER A 122 -9.33 -31.11 -6.01
N PHE A 123 -9.22 -29.82 -5.72
CA PHE A 123 -10.32 -28.86 -5.82
C PHE A 123 -9.87 -27.59 -6.56
N TRP A 124 -10.82 -26.86 -7.16
CA TRP A 124 -10.57 -25.64 -7.94
C TRP A 124 -9.37 -25.80 -8.89
N THR A 125 -9.48 -26.75 -9.80
CA THR A 125 -8.37 -27.20 -10.65
C THR A 125 -7.83 -26.14 -11.63
N SER A 126 -8.62 -25.09 -11.94
CA SER A 126 -8.18 -23.94 -12.73
C SER A 126 -7.18 -23.04 -12.00
N PHE A 127 -7.07 -23.15 -10.67
CA PHE A 127 -6.13 -22.39 -9.85
C PHE A 127 -5.03 -23.33 -9.37
N PRO A 128 -3.75 -23.16 -9.82
CA PRO A 128 -2.68 -24.10 -9.53
C PRO A 128 -2.40 -24.27 -8.03
N PRO A 129 -1.96 -25.47 -7.56
CA PRO A 129 -1.60 -25.68 -6.15
C PRO A 129 -0.56 -24.72 -5.63
N THR A 130 0.43 -24.36 -6.46
CA THR A 130 1.46 -23.38 -6.13
C THR A 130 0.85 -21.99 -5.88
N ALA A 131 -0.12 -21.57 -6.70
CA ALA A 131 -0.83 -20.31 -6.53
C ALA A 131 -1.72 -20.31 -5.28
N LYS A 132 -2.42 -21.42 -5.00
CA LYS A 132 -3.25 -21.57 -3.79
C LYS A 132 -2.42 -21.41 -2.52
N LEU A 133 -1.32 -22.14 -2.41
CA LEU A 133 -0.48 -22.08 -1.22
C LEU A 133 0.22 -20.73 -1.10
N ALA A 134 0.68 -20.16 -2.22
CA ALA A 134 1.24 -18.82 -2.23
C ALA A 134 0.22 -17.76 -1.78
N SER A 135 -1.06 -17.91 -2.17
CA SER A 135 -2.16 -17.04 -1.74
C SER A 135 -2.42 -17.12 -0.24
N VAL A 136 -2.34 -18.32 0.35
CA VAL A 136 -2.43 -18.47 1.82
C VAL A 136 -1.28 -17.73 2.50
N GLY A 137 -0.05 -17.88 1.99
CA GLY A 137 1.10 -17.15 2.51
C GLY A 137 0.94 -15.63 2.38
N PHE A 138 0.43 -15.16 1.24
CA PHE A 138 0.25 -13.73 1.00
C PHE A 138 -0.91 -13.12 1.81
N MET A 139 -1.95 -13.89 2.09
CA MET A 139 -3.04 -13.52 2.99
C MET A 139 -2.54 -13.33 4.44
N ILE A 140 -1.70 -14.25 4.94
CA ILE A 140 -1.07 -14.13 6.26
C ILE A 140 -0.13 -12.92 6.29
N PHE A 141 0.68 -12.74 5.24
CA PHE A 141 1.55 -11.57 5.11
C PHE A 141 0.74 -10.26 5.12
N GLY A 142 -0.40 -10.20 4.41
CA GLY A 142 -1.30 -9.04 4.38
C GLY A 142 -1.78 -8.62 5.78
N CYS A 143 -2.13 -9.58 6.64
CA CYS A 143 -2.44 -9.28 8.04
C CYS A 143 -1.25 -8.63 8.76
N GLY A 144 -0.05 -9.15 8.54
CA GLY A 144 1.17 -8.61 9.15
C GLY A 144 1.46 -7.18 8.72
N VAL A 145 1.37 -6.87 7.41
CA VAL A 145 1.70 -5.55 6.88
C VAL A 145 0.70 -4.48 7.32
N GLU A 146 -0.59 -4.80 7.36
CA GLU A 146 -1.61 -3.87 7.87
C GLU A 146 -1.43 -3.57 9.36
N MET A 147 -1.17 -4.59 10.16
CA MET A 147 -0.86 -4.43 11.58
C MET A 147 0.45 -3.64 11.79
N ALA A 148 1.46 -3.86 10.95
CA ALA A 148 2.70 -3.09 10.99
C ALA A 148 2.47 -1.61 10.71
N GLY A 149 1.66 -1.28 9.71
CA GLY A 149 1.36 0.10 9.33
C GLY A 149 0.80 0.93 10.49
N VAL A 150 -0.25 0.43 11.17
CA VAL A 150 -0.84 1.13 12.32
C VAL A 150 0.12 1.20 13.51
N THR A 151 0.92 0.15 13.72
CA THR A 151 1.88 0.08 14.85
C THR A 151 3.04 1.04 14.66
N VAL A 152 3.60 1.11 13.45
CA VAL A 152 4.71 2.03 13.10
C VAL A 152 4.25 3.48 13.22
N SER A 153 3.05 3.81 12.75
CA SER A 153 2.47 5.15 12.90
C SER A 153 2.35 5.55 14.38
N LYS A 154 1.86 4.66 15.25
CA LYS A 154 1.77 4.90 16.69
C LYS A 154 3.15 5.01 17.35
N ALA A 155 4.12 4.21 16.93
CA ALA A 155 5.50 4.30 17.40
C ALA A 155 6.14 5.66 17.05
N ILE A 156 5.97 6.14 15.82
CA ILE A 156 6.45 7.46 15.39
C ILE A 156 5.75 8.57 16.18
N ALA A 157 4.44 8.50 16.34
CA ALA A 157 3.69 9.49 17.14
C ALA A 157 4.23 9.59 18.57
N ARG A 158 4.50 8.45 19.24
CA ARG A 158 5.08 8.40 20.59
C ARG A 158 6.49 9.02 20.66
N TRP A 159 7.37 8.69 19.72
CA TRP A 159 8.75 9.14 19.75
C TRP A 159 8.95 10.60 19.31
N PHE A 160 8.03 11.12 18.50
CA PHE A 160 8.08 12.48 17.95
C PHE A 160 7.00 13.42 18.50
N LYS A 161 6.25 13.02 19.57
CA LYS A 161 5.25 13.90 20.21
C LYS A 161 5.89 15.22 20.65
N GLY A 162 5.35 16.34 20.18
CA GLY A 162 5.89 17.68 20.43
C GLY A 162 7.18 18.03 19.71
N LYS A 163 7.54 17.25 18.67
CA LYS A 163 8.74 17.43 17.84
C LYS A 163 8.36 17.33 16.35
N GLU A 164 9.29 16.92 15.50
CA GLU A 164 9.10 16.88 14.03
C GLU A 164 8.23 15.70 13.55
N MET A 165 7.07 15.47 14.17
CA MET A 165 6.22 14.30 13.94
C MET A 165 5.73 14.18 12.48
N ALA A 166 5.28 15.27 11.88
CA ALA A 166 4.81 15.28 10.49
C ALA A 166 5.94 14.93 9.50
N LEU A 167 7.14 15.46 9.75
CA LEU A 167 8.32 15.13 8.95
C LEU A 167 8.70 13.65 9.10
N ALA A 168 8.65 13.11 10.32
CA ALA A 168 8.98 11.71 10.58
C ALA A 168 7.99 10.75 9.89
N MET A 169 6.67 11.02 9.97
CA MET A 169 5.65 10.26 9.26
C MET A 169 5.80 10.35 7.73
N GLY A 170 6.07 11.56 7.22
CA GLY A 170 6.31 11.75 5.79
C GLY A 170 7.54 11.01 5.28
N LEU A 171 8.62 10.96 6.06
CA LEU A 171 9.83 10.21 5.71
C LEU A 171 9.63 8.70 5.79
N GLU A 172 8.88 8.21 6.77
CA GLU A 172 8.52 6.79 6.84
C GLU A 172 7.77 6.35 5.57
N MET A 173 6.75 7.09 5.16
CA MET A 173 6.01 6.83 3.93
C MET A 173 6.90 6.91 2.69
N ALA A 174 7.83 7.87 2.64
CA ALA A 174 8.80 8.00 1.55
C ALA A 174 9.73 6.78 1.49
N ILE A 175 10.23 6.30 2.62
CA ILE A 175 11.09 5.11 2.73
C ILE A 175 10.33 3.87 2.27
N ALA A 176 9.06 3.70 2.64
CA ALA A 176 8.22 2.62 2.14
C ALA A 176 8.07 2.65 0.61
N ARG A 177 7.87 3.83 0.01
CA ARG A 177 7.81 3.99 -1.46
C ARG A 177 9.15 3.71 -2.16
N LEU A 178 10.27 4.01 -1.50
CA LEU A 178 11.59 3.60 -1.98
C LEU A 178 11.74 2.08 -2.01
N GLY A 179 11.09 1.34 -1.11
CA GLY A 179 11.02 -0.12 -1.15
C GLY A 179 10.38 -0.63 -2.44
N VAL A 180 9.27 -0.01 -2.87
CA VAL A 180 8.62 -0.32 -4.15
C VAL A 180 9.55 -0.01 -5.33
N PHE A 181 10.19 1.17 -5.35
CA PHE A 181 11.18 1.50 -6.38
C PHE A 181 12.30 0.45 -6.45
N ALA A 182 12.86 0.10 -5.29
CA ALA A 182 13.97 -0.83 -5.20
C ALA A 182 13.61 -2.22 -5.73
N VAL A 183 12.42 -2.75 -5.41
CA VAL A 183 12.03 -4.09 -5.84
C VAL A 183 11.75 -4.17 -7.34
N PHE A 184 11.19 -3.12 -7.95
CA PHE A 184 11.03 -3.09 -9.42
C PHE A 184 12.37 -3.06 -10.17
N ARG A 185 13.44 -2.60 -9.54
CA ARG A 185 14.81 -2.68 -10.09
C ARG A 185 15.49 -4.00 -9.76
N LEU A 186 15.35 -4.46 -8.53
CA LEU A 186 16.10 -5.58 -7.99
C LEU A 186 15.51 -6.93 -8.42
N SER A 187 14.18 -7.06 -8.45
CA SER A 187 13.52 -8.34 -8.69
C SER A 187 13.84 -8.97 -10.05
N PRO A 188 13.81 -8.23 -11.20
CA PRO A 188 14.22 -8.78 -12.48
C PRO A 188 15.70 -9.19 -12.50
N TYR A 189 16.57 -8.39 -11.91
CA TYR A 189 17.99 -8.72 -11.80
C TYR A 189 18.22 -10.00 -10.99
N LEU A 190 17.57 -10.14 -9.83
CA LEU A 190 17.68 -11.34 -8.99
C LEU A 190 17.09 -12.58 -9.65
N SER A 191 16.12 -12.44 -10.55
CA SER A 191 15.51 -13.56 -11.25
C SER A 191 16.50 -14.29 -12.19
N THR A 192 17.49 -13.57 -12.71
CA THR A 192 18.52 -14.08 -13.60
C THR A 192 19.89 -14.26 -12.94
N ALA A 193 20.07 -13.80 -11.69
CA ALA A 193 21.36 -13.71 -11.00
C ALA A 193 22.08 -15.07 -10.83
N LEU A 194 21.35 -16.17 -10.68
CA LEU A 194 21.93 -17.50 -10.55
C LEU A 194 22.18 -18.17 -11.90
N ASN A 195 21.30 -17.94 -12.86
CA ASN A 195 21.42 -18.50 -14.20
C ASN A 195 20.59 -17.65 -15.19
N GLU A 196 21.26 -16.95 -16.09
CA GLU A 196 20.58 -16.12 -17.12
C GLU A 196 19.74 -16.95 -18.10
N ALA A 197 20.14 -18.19 -18.37
CA ALA A 197 19.41 -19.08 -19.29
C ALA A 197 18.17 -19.71 -18.62
N MET A 198 18.10 -19.71 -17.30
CA MET A 198 16.98 -20.29 -16.54
C MET A 198 16.53 -19.32 -15.43
N PRO A 199 15.83 -18.24 -15.79
CA PRO A 199 15.36 -17.26 -14.83
C PRO A 199 14.34 -17.90 -13.86
N THR A 200 14.37 -17.45 -12.58
CA THR A 200 13.51 -18.00 -11.53
C THR A 200 12.85 -16.91 -10.70
N VAL A 201 11.63 -17.14 -10.29
CA VAL A 201 10.88 -16.28 -9.36
C VAL A 201 11.25 -16.55 -7.88
N VAL A 202 11.95 -17.66 -7.61
CA VAL A 202 12.28 -18.10 -6.25
C VAL A 202 13.34 -17.18 -5.62
N THR A 203 14.42 -16.87 -6.33
CA THR A 203 15.54 -16.05 -5.81
C THR A 203 15.09 -14.65 -5.35
N PRO A 204 14.31 -13.87 -6.14
CA PRO A 204 13.79 -12.57 -5.67
C PRO A 204 12.97 -12.69 -4.39
N VAL A 205 12.07 -13.67 -4.32
CA VAL A 205 11.22 -13.88 -3.14
C VAL A 205 12.04 -14.31 -1.92
N LEU A 206 13.05 -15.18 -2.11
CA LEU A 206 13.98 -15.57 -1.04
C LEU A 206 14.72 -14.36 -0.47
N VAL A 207 15.31 -13.52 -1.35
CA VAL A 207 16.04 -12.32 -0.93
C VAL A 207 15.12 -11.36 -0.18
N CYS A 208 13.92 -11.08 -0.68
CA CYS A 208 12.96 -10.23 0.01
C CYS A 208 12.47 -10.83 1.33
N THR A 209 12.37 -12.16 1.45
CA THR A 209 12.04 -12.84 2.72
C THR A 209 13.15 -12.65 3.76
N ILE A 210 14.42 -12.75 3.34
CA ILE A 210 15.58 -12.48 4.21
C ILE A 210 15.59 -11.00 4.64
N LEU A 211 15.32 -10.08 3.72
CA LEU A 211 15.23 -8.66 4.04
C LEU A 211 14.09 -8.34 5.02
N LEU A 212 12.94 -9.02 4.90
CA LEU A 212 11.85 -8.95 5.89
C LEU A 212 12.31 -9.40 7.28
N LEU A 213 13.07 -10.49 7.35
CA LEU A 213 13.64 -10.95 8.63
C LEU A 213 14.59 -9.90 9.22
N ILE A 214 15.41 -9.23 8.40
CA ILE A 214 16.25 -8.11 8.84
C ILE A 214 15.38 -6.96 9.35
N GLY A 215 14.26 -6.64 8.70
CA GLY A 215 13.29 -5.65 9.16
C GLY A 215 12.68 -6.00 10.53
N LEU A 216 12.32 -7.26 10.73
CA LEU A 216 11.86 -7.76 12.04
C LEU A 216 12.95 -7.60 13.13
N ILE A 217 14.20 -7.97 12.82
CA ILE A 217 15.32 -7.78 13.75
C ILE A 217 15.51 -6.29 14.08
N ALA A 218 15.45 -5.41 13.09
CA ALA A 218 15.52 -3.96 13.31
C ALA A 218 14.41 -3.47 14.23
N TYR A 219 13.18 -3.98 14.06
CA TYR A 219 12.07 -3.65 14.95
C TYR A 219 12.28 -4.18 16.37
N ILE A 220 12.85 -5.38 16.53
CA ILE A 220 13.22 -5.92 17.86
C ILE A 220 14.25 -5.00 18.54
N VAL A 221 15.26 -4.52 17.80
CA VAL A 221 16.22 -3.53 18.33
C VAL A 221 15.51 -2.24 18.77
N PHE A 222 14.55 -1.73 17.96
CA PHE A 222 13.72 -0.60 18.36
C PHE A 222 13.00 -0.84 19.69
N THR A 223 12.49 -2.06 19.95
CA THR A 223 11.76 -2.34 21.20
C THR A 223 12.63 -2.19 22.45
N PHE A 224 13.94 -2.47 22.37
CA PHE A 224 14.87 -2.20 23.47
C PHE A 224 15.04 -0.71 23.71
N MET A 225 15.09 0.10 22.66
CA MET A 225 15.15 1.56 22.78
C MET A 225 13.87 2.10 23.39
N ASP A 226 12.70 1.63 22.95
CA ASP A 226 11.40 2.04 23.44
C ASP A 226 11.18 1.64 24.91
N LYS A 227 11.61 0.44 25.33
CA LYS A 227 11.60 0.03 26.73
C LYS A 227 12.43 0.96 27.62
N LYS A 228 13.61 1.41 27.11
CA LYS A 228 14.44 2.38 27.82
C LYS A 228 13.75 3.76 27.92
N LEU A 229 13.08 4.22 26.87
CA LEU A 229 12.31 5.46 26.89
C LEU A 229 11.19 5.39 27.93
N GLU A 230 10.41 4.31 27.94
CA GLU A 230 9.32 4.10 28.90
C GLU A 230 9.80 4.11 30.37
N SER A 231 10.95 3.46 30.63
CA SER A 231 11.53 3.47 31.99
C SER A 231 11.95 4.86 32.47
N GLN A 232 12.19 5.80 31.55
CA GLN A 232 12.53 7.19 31.86
C GLN A 232 11.29 8.08 32.07
N GLN A 233 10.22 7.85 31.27
CA GLN A 233 8.99 8.68 31.28
C GLN A 233 8.02 8.27 32.38
N GLY A 234 8.10 7.04 32.91
CA GLY A 234 7.06 6.41 33.71
C GLY A 234 5.91 5.90 32.84
N ALA A 235 4.90 5.30 33.43
CA ALA A 235 3.66 4.99 32.71
C ALA A 235 3.00 6.32 32.32
N ALA A 236 3.25 6.80 31.11
CA ALA A 236 2.57 7.97 30.58
C ALA A 236 1.09 7.58 30.38
N ASP A 237 0.18 8.42 30.84
CA ASP A 237 -1.22 8.35 30.44
C ASP A 237 -1.25 8.49 28.91
N GLU A 238 -1.40 7.37 28.20
CA GLU A 238 -1.70 7.41 26.78
C GLU A 238 -3.09 8.05 26.67
N GLU A 239 -3.15 9.26 26.11
CA GLU A 239 -4.43 9.86 25.75
C GLU A 239 -5.18 8.82 24.92
N ALA A 240 -6.35 8.39 25.41
CA ALA A 240 -7.16 7.40 24.73
C ALA A 240 -7.54 7.96 23.36
N GLU A 241 -6.92 7.41 22.30
CA GLU A 241 -7.39 7.65 20.94
C GLU A 241 -8.86 7.21 20.88
N GLU A 242 -9.69 7.97 20.15
CA GLU A 242 -11.09 7.62 19.98
C GLU A 242 -11.19 6.25 19.33
N GLN A 243 -11.66 5.28 20.14
CA GLN A 243 -11.73 3.89 19.72
C GLN A 243 -12.84 3.70 18.68
N PHE A 244 -12.60 2.82 17.70
CA PHE A 244 -13.60 2.35 16.76
C PHE A 244 -14.85 1.83 17.50
N LYS A 245 -16.03 2.36 17.14
CA LYS A 245 -17.32 1.92 17.67
C LYS A 245 -18.20 1.43 16.53
N VAL A 246 -18.64 0.19 16.62
CA VAL A 246 -19.56 -0.41 15.64
C VAL A 246 -20.86 0.40 15.48
N SER A 247 -21.32 1.05 16.57
CA SER A 247 -22.50 1.94 16.56
C SER A 247 -22.37 3.14 15.63
N ASP A 248 -21.14 3.58 15.34
CA ASP A 248 -20.87 4.78 14.54
C ASP A 248 -20.96 4.50 13.04
N ILE A 249 -20.79 3.23 12.65
CA ILE A 249 -20.87 2.79 11.24
C ILE A 249 -22.20 3.22 10.62
N GLY A 250 -23.33 2.99 11.32
CA GLY A 250 -24.65 3.36 10.79
C GLY A 250 -24.77 4.84 10.46
N LYS A 251 -24.18 5.72 11.29
CA LYS A 251 -24.20 7.18 11.05
C LYS A 251 -23.30 7.59 9.90
N LEU A 252 -22.13 6.98 9.77
CA LEU A 252 -21.22 7.22 8.65
C LEU A 252 -21.87 6.86 7.31
N PHE A 253 -22.53 5.73 7.22
CA PHE A 253 -23.22 5.30 6.00
C PHE A 253 -24.46 6.12 5.64
N THR A 254 -25.00 6.94 6.57
CA THR A 254 -26.05 7.92 6.27
C THR A 254 -25.48 9.26 5.78
N SER A 255 -24.21 9.54 5.98
CA SER A 255 -23.55 10.76 5.51
C SER A 255 -23.19 10.65 4.02
N LYS A 256 -23.89 11.45 3.20
CA LYS A 256 -23.67 11.52 1.75
C LYS A 256 -22.23 11.89 1.37
N THR A 257 -21.68 12.88 2.05
CA THR A 257 -20.30 13.35 1.79
C THR A 257 -19.26 12.34 2.21
N PHE A 258 -19.47 11.63 3.31
CA PHE A 258 -18.63 10.51 3.71
C PHE A 258 -18.61 9.42 2.64
N LEU A 259 -19.78 9.04 2.10
CA LEU A 259 -19.87 8.01 1.04
C LEU A 259 -19.18 8.46 -0.25
N ILE A 260 -19.24 9.75 -0.60
CA ILE A 260 -18.53 10.29 -1.77
C ILE A 260 -17.01 10.17 -1.57
N VAL A 261 -16.49 10.55 -0.40
CA VAL A 261 -15.05 10.46 -0.10
C VAL A 261 -14.58 9.01 -0.04
N ALA A 262 -15.35 8.11 0.58
CA ALA A 262 -15.06 6.68 0.59
C ALA A 262 -15.07 6.09 -0.84
N GLY A 263 -16.05 6.50 -1.66
CA GLY A 263 -16.12 6.15 -3.07
C GLY A 263 -14.92 6.66 -3.87
N LEU A 264 -14.51 7.90 -3.67
CA LEU A 264 -13.29 8.44 -4.28
C LEU A 264 -12.06 7.62 -3.87
N CYS A 265 -11.93 7.29 -2.58
CA CYS A 265 -10.82 6.50 -2.08
C CYS A 265 -10.73 5.15 -2.81
N VAL A 266 -11.81 4.36 -2.84
CA VAL A 266 -11.77 3.05 -3.49
C VAL A 266 -11.49 3.16 -4.98
N LEU A 267 -12.05 4.13 -5.69
CA LEU A 267 -11.85 4.29 -7.13
C LEU A 267 -10.39 4.64 -7.48
N TYR A 268 -9.81 5.60 -6.77
CA TYR A 268 -8.41 5.99 -7.00
C TYR A 268 -7.43 4.87 -6.68
N TYR A 269 -7.56 4.26 -5.50
CA TYR A 269 -6.63 3.23 -5.07
C TYR A 269 -6.77 1.98 -5.95
N SER A 270 -7.99 1.64 -6.38
CA SER A 270 -8.25 0.51 -7.29
C SER A 270 -7.75 0.72 -8.72
N ALA A 271 -7.62 1.97 -9.18
CA ALA A 271 -7.05 2.26 -10.49
C ALA A 271 -5.52 2.30 -10.49
N ILE A 272 -4.88 2.45 -9.34
CA ILE A 272 -3.43 2.63 -9.22
C ILE A 272 -2.73 1.33 -8.79
N PHE A 273 -3.10 0.76 -7.64
CA PHE A 273 -2.37 -0.39 -7.08
C PHE A 273 -2.57 -1.69 -7.88
N PRO A 274 -3.79 -2.05 -8.34
CA PRO A 274 -3.93 -3.15 -9.27
C PRO A 274 -3.19 -2.93 -10.59
N PHE A 275 -3.18 -1.70 -11.14
CA PHE A 275 -2.38 -1.39 -12.32
C PHE A 275 -0.88 -1.67 -12.08
N GLN A 276 -0.34 -1.29 -10.92
CA GLN A 276 1.05 -1.55 -10.54
C GLN A 276 1.42 -3.04 -10.64
N LYS A 277 0.49 -3.95 -10.32
CA LYS A 277 0.70 -5.40 -10.38
C LYS A 277 0.89 -5.90 -11.83
N PHE A 278 0.27 -5.25 -12.81
CA PHE A 278 0.30 -5.65 -14.23
C PHE A 278 1.12 -4.72 -15.12
N ALA A 279 1.65 -3.63 -14.58
CA ALA A 279 2.30 -2.57 -15.38
C ALA A 279 3.53 -3.05 -16.13
N THR A 280 4.36 -3.89 -15.52
CA THR A 280 5.55 -4.44 -16.19
C THR A 280 5.16 -5.30 -17.39
N GLY A 281 4.23 -6.24 -17.21
CA GLY A 281 3.75 -7.09 -18.31
C GLY A 281 3.10 -6.29 -19.45
N MET A 282 2.36 -5.20 -19.10
CA MET A 282 1.82 -4.27 -20.10
C MET A 282 2.93 -3.61 -20.92
N LEU A 283 4.00 -3.14 -20.28
CA LEU A 283 5.12 -2.50 -20.96
C LEU A 283 5.94 -3.48 -21.79
N GLU A 284 6.10 -4.71 -21.30
CA GLU A 284 6.73 -5.80 -22.09
C GLU A 284 5.93 -6.08 -23.35
N SER A 285 4.62 -6.30 -23.20
CA SER A 285 3.73 -6.63 -24.34
C SER A 285 3.64 -5.50 -25.36
N ASN A 286 3.45 -4.26 -24.91
CA ASN A 286 3.18 -3.13 -25.81
C ASN A 286 4.45 -2.52 -26.42
N LEU A 287 5.62 -2.64 -25.78
CA LEU A 287 6.88 -2.04 -26.23
C LEU A 287 7.91 -3.08 -26.69
N GLY A 288 7.64 -4.38 -26.53
CA GLY A 288 8.61 -5.45 -26.80
C GLY A 288 9.88 -5.34 -25.95
N LEU A 289 9.77 -4.82 -24.72
CA LEU A 289 10.90 -4.62 -23.84
C LEU A 289 11.19 -5.88 -23.01
N PRO A 290 12.46 -6.18 -22.73
CA PRO A 290 12.78 -7.19 -21.72
C PRO A 290 12.32 -6.72 -20.33
N THR A 291 11.97 -7.67 -19.47
CA THR A 291 11.42 -7.46 -18.11
C THR A 291 12.19 -6.41 -17.30
N GLU A 292 13.52 -6.47 -17.30
CA GLU A 292 14.37 -5.51 -16.58
C GLU A 292 14.12 -4.06 -17.02
N LYS A 293 14.02 -3.83 -18.36
CA LYS A 293 13.80 -2.48 -18.90
C LYS A 293 12.36 -2.00 -18.65
N ALA A 294 11.39 -2.89 -18.80
CA ALA A 294 9.98 -2.59 -18.53
C ALA A 294 9.74 -2.24 -17.03
N ALA A 295 10.22 -3.07 -16.13
CA ALA A 295 10.17 -2.83 -14.69
C ALA A 295 10.96 -1.58 -14.30
N GLY A 296 12.15 -1.38 -14.88
CA GLY A 296 12.95 -0.19 -14.69
C GLY A 296 12.26 1.10 -15.11
N LEU A 297 11.46 1.06 -16.18
CA LEU A 297 10.65 2.19 -16.63
C LEU A 297 9.53 2.48 -15.63
N PHE A 298 8.80 1.45 -15.19
CA PHE A 298 7.72 1.62 -14.22
C PHE A 298 8.20 2.05 -12.83
N SER A 299 9.42 1.71 -12.44
CA SER A 299 9.98 2.06 -11.12
C SER A 299 9.95 3.57 -10.81
N TRP A 300 9.89 4.44 -11.81
CA TRP A 300 9.79 5.88 -11.62
C TRP A 300 8.43 6.35 -11.06
N PHE A 301 7.38 5.53 -11.19
CA PHE A 301 6.06 5.85 -10.65
C PHE A 301 6.07 6.15 -9.13
N PRO A 302 6.58 5.27 -8.24
CA PRO A 302 6.61 5.55 -6.80
C PRO A 302 7.52 6.73 -6.43
N ILE A 303 8.55 7.02 -7.19
CA ILE A 303 9.43 8.19 -6.97
C ILE A 303 8.67 9.50 -7.21
N GLY A 304 7.89 9.58 -8.30
CA GLY A 304 7.04 10.73 -8.57
C GLY A 304 6.09 11.02 -7.41
N ALA A 305 5.42 9.99 -6.91
CA ALA A 305 4.51 10.10 -5.76
C ALA A 305 5.24 10.54 -4.48
N MET A 306 6.39 9.97 -4.18
CA MET A 306 7.18 10.29 -2.99
C MET A 306 7.62 11.76 -2.96
N VAL A 307 8.11 12.27 -4.09
CA VAL A 307 8.65 13.62 -4.17
C VAL A 307 7.54 14.68 -4.16
N LEU A 308 6.47 14.46 -4.94
CA LEU A 308 5.44 15.49 -5.15
C LEU A 308 4.43 15.61 -4.00
N THR A 309 4.12 14.53 -3.29
CA THR A 309 3.09 14.54 -2.24
C THR A 309 3.35 15.59 -1.15
N PRO A 310 4.57 15.79 -0.61
CA PRO A 310 4.84 16.84 0.38
C PRO A 310 4.62 18.25 -0.17
N PHE A 311 5.00 18.53 -1.42
CA PHE A 311 4.79 19.85 -2.05
C PHE A 311 3.31 20.13 -2.27
N LEU A 312 2.55 19.13 -2.67
CA LEU A 312 1.11 19.25 -2.87
C LEU A 312 0.37 19.40 -1.54
N GLY A 313 0.82 18.72 -0.49
CA GLY A 313 0.33 18.93 0.87
C GLY A 313 0.55 20.37 1.34
N ALA A 314 1.77 20.90 1.18
CA ALA A 314 2.09 22.29 1.50
C ALA A 314 1.27 23.29 0.65
N PHE A 315 1.00 22.97 -0.62
CA PHE A 315 0.13 23.79 -1.46
C PHE A 315 -1.30 23.80 -0.90
N LEU A 316 -1.84 22.64 -0.53
CA LEU A 316 -3.18 22.52 0.05
C LEU A 316 -3.28 23.31 1.38
N ASP A 317 -2.28 23.21 2.23
CA ASP A 317 -2.24 23.92 3.51
C ASP A 317 -2.29 25.44 3.33
N ASN A 318 -1.62 25.96 2.33
CA ASN A 318 -1.50 27.41 2.10
C ASN A 318 -2.56 27.99 1.15
N LYS A 319 -3.03 27.22 0.16
CA LYS A 319 -3.92 27.70 -0.90
C LYS A 319 -5.29 27.01 -0.89
N GLY A 320 -5.42 25.87 -0.23
CA GLY A 320 -6.60 25.05 -0.29
C GLY A 320 -6.73 24.31 -1.62
N LYS A 321 -7.95 24.26 -2.15
CA LYS A 321 -8.30 23.62 -3.44
C LYS A 321 -8.34 22.08 -3.39
N GLY A 322 -8.71 21.50 -2.23
CA GLY A 322 -8.71 20.05 -2.03
C GLY A 322 -9.61 19.30 -3.02
N ALA A 323 -10.87 19.71 -3.18
CA ALA A 323 -11.77 19.09 -4.14
C ALA A 323 -11.29 19.28 -5.59
N THR A 324 -10.71 20.45 -5.91
CA THR A 324 -10.11 20.70 -7.23
C THR A 324 -8.91 19.78 -7.48
N MET A 325 -8.04 19.55 -6.48
CA MET A 325 -6.91 18.61 -6.61
C MET A 325 -7.38 17.18 -6.89
N LEU A 326 -8.45 16.72 -6.22
CA LEU A 326 -9.05 15.41 -6.52
C LEU A 326 -9.56 15.34 -7.96
N ILE A 327 -10.27 16.36 -8.45
CA ILE A 327 -10.72 16.42 -9.84
C ILE A 327 -9.54 16.37 -10.83
N CYS A 328 -8.48 17.15 -10.58
CA CYS A 328 -7.27 17.11 -11.41
C CYS A 328 -6.61 15.73 -11.39
N GLY A 329 -6.51 15.08 -10.22
CA GLY A 329 -6.00 13.71 -10.10
C GLY A 329 -6.79 12.72 -10.96
N ALA A 330 -8.14 12.79 -10.94
CA ALA A 330 -9.00 11.95 -11.76
C ALA A 330 -8.78 12.17 -13.26
N LEU A 331 -8.71 13.41 -13.69
CA LEU A 331 -8.46 13.75 -15.10
C LEU A 331 -7.12 13.22 -15.60
N LEU A 332 -6.06 13.41 -14.81
CA LEU A 332 -4.72 12.88 -15.15
C LEU A 332 -4.72 11.35 -15.22
N MET A 333 -5.40 10.69 -14.29
CA MET A 333 -5.54 9.23 -14.28
C MET A 333 -6.28 8.71 -15.52
N ILE A 334 -7.38 9.37 -15.93
CA ILE A 334 -8.09 9.05 -17.15
C ILE A 334 -7.16 9.18 -18.37
N VAL A 335 -6.47 10.32 -18.49
CA VAL A 335 -5.54 10.57 -19.61
C VAL A 335 -4.46 9.48 -19.66
N CYS A 336 -3.87 9.10 -18.52
CA CYS A 336 -2.85 8.06 -18.47
C CYS A 336 -3.37 6.70 -18.96
N HIS A 337 -4.48 6.23 -18.39
CA HIS A 337 -5.01 4.91 -18.76
C HIS A 337 -5.56 4.88 -20.19
N LEU A 338 -6.16 5.96 -20.68
CA LEU A 338 -6.54 6.06 -22.09
C LEU A 338 -5.32 6.12 -23.03
N THR A 339 -4.23 6.75 -22.61
CA THR A 339 -2.96 6.72 -23.36
C THR A 339 -2.46 5.28 -23.49
N PHE A 340 -2.44 4.51 -22.40
CA PHE A 340 -2.05 3.11 -22.44
C PHE A 340 -3.01 2.21 -23.24
N ALA A 341 -4.31 2.56 -23.27
CA ALA A 341 -5.33 1.76 -23.96
C ALA A 341 -5.36 2.00 -25.47
N LEU A 342 -5.23 3.26 -25.91
CA LEU A 342 -5.64 3.68 -27.26
C LEU A 342 -4.50 4.22 -28.13
N ILE A 343 -3.37 4.62 -27.52
CA ILE A 343 -2.25 5.22 -28.26
C ILE A 343 -1.16 4.18 -28.47
N PRO A 344 -0.63 4.01 -29.70
CA PRO A 344 0.54 3.18 -29.92
C PRO A 344 1.70 3.65 -29.04
N LEU A 345 2.12 2.81 -28.10
CA LEU A 345 3.13 3.19 -27.13
C LEU A 345 4.51 3.29 -27.77
N THR A 346 5.20 4.36 -27.45
CA THR A 346 6.65 4.49 -27.57
C THR A 346 7.27 4.61 -26.19
N LYS A 347 8.57 4.36 -26.05
CA LYS A 347 9.26 4.54 -24.76
C LYS A 347 9.02 5.93 -24.16
N THR A 348 9.09 6.97 -24.98
CA THR A 348 8.88 8.36 -24.55
C THR A 348 7.46 8.59 -24.03
N ILE A 349 6.44 8.10 -24.75
CA ILE A 349 5.03 8.21 -24.35
C ILE A 349 4.81 7.43 -23.05
N ALA A 350 5.38 6.23 -22.92
CA ALA A 350 5.28 5.42 -21.71
C ALA A 350 5.91 6.12 -20.48
N TYR A 351 7.12 6.69 -20.61
CA TYR A 351 7.74 7.48 -19.55
C TYR A 351 6.87 8.67 -19.14
N PHE A 352 6.36 9.43 -20.11
CA PHE A 352 5.51 10.57 -19.84
C PHE A 352 4.22 10.15 -19.11
N ALA A 353 3.55 9.09 -19.57
CA ALA A 353 2.31 8.59 -18.97
C ALA A 353 2.55 8.07 -17.54
N ILE A 354 3.67 7.37 -17.27
CA ILE A 354 4.02 6.88 -15.93
C ILE A 354 4.31 8.04 -14.97
N ILE A 355 5.06 9.06 -15.42
CA ILE A 355 5.30 10.26 -14.62
C ILE A 355 3.98 10.98 -14.33
N LEU A 356 3.12 11.13 -15.34
CA LEU A 356 1.80 11.75 -15.19
C LEU A 356 0.90 10.97 -14.21
N LEU A 357 0.97 9.64 -14.23
CA LEU A 357 0.28 8.79 -13.25
C LEU A 357 0.83 9.00 -11.83
N GLY A 358 2.13 9.17 -11.67
CA GLY A 358 2.76 9.52 -10.40
C GLY A 358 2.28 10.87 -9.86
N VAL A 359 2.15 11.87 -10.74
CA VAL A 359 1.55 13.18 -10.40
C VAL A 359 0.10 13.02 -9.96
N SER A 360 -0.70 12.28 -10.75
CA SER A 360 -2.10 11.96 -10.42
C SER A 360 -2.22 11.34 -9.04
N PHE A 361 -1.41 10.32 -8.76
CA PHE A 361 -1.43 9.64 -7.47
C PHE A 361 -0.98 10.54 -6.32
N SER A 362 -0.07 11.47 -6.53
CA SER A 362 0.37 12.42 -5.50
C SER A 362 -0.72 13.38 -5.07
N LEU A 363 -1.58 13.82 -6.00
CA LEU A 363 -2.70 14.72 -5.73
C LEU A 363 -3.74 14.09 -4.80
N VAL A 364 -3.97 12.79 -4.93
CA VAL A 364 -5.04 12.09 -4.22
C VAL A 364 -4.79 12.00 -2.72
N PRO A 365 -3.73 11.35 -2.19
CA PRO A 365 -3.53 11.28 -0.75
C PRO A 365 -3.29 12.64 -0.11
N ALA A 366 -2.69 13.61 -0.84
CA ALA A 366 -2.50 14.96 -0.35
C ALA A 366 -3.83 15.70 -0.11
N ALA A 367 -4.90 15.40 -0.87
CA ALA A 367 -6.18 16.07 -0.76
C ALA A 367 -7.25 15.22 -0.05
N LEU A 368 -7.27 13.90 -0.25
CA LEU A 368 -8.34 13.03 0.23
C LEU A 368 -8.29 12.88 1.75
N TRP A 369 -7.13 12.52 2.30
CA TRP A 369 -7.01 12.27 3.74
C TRP A 369 -7.26 13.52 4.60
N PRO A 370 -6.76 14.73 4.25
CA PRO A 370 -7.11 15.95 4.97
C PRO A 370 -8.56 16.40 4.78
N SER A 371 -9.30 15.85 3.81
CA SER A 371 -10.72 16.15 3.62
C SER A 371 -11.61 15.44 4.66
N VAL A 372 -11.20 14.26 5.15
CA VAL A 372 -12.01 13.46 6.09
C VAL A 372 -12.37 14.23 7.36
N PRO A 373 -11.43 14.90 8.08
CA PRO A 373 -11.76 15.66 9.27
C PRO A 373 -12.68 16.87 9.02
N LYS A 374 -12.74 17.37 7.80
CA LYS A 374 -13.64 18.47 7.41
C LYS A 374 -15.10 18.00 7.18
N LEU A 375 -15.29 16.71 6.96
CA LEU A 375 -16.58 16.12 6.55
C LEU A 375 -17.23 15.28 7.66
N VAL A 376 -16.45 14.89 8.66
CA VAL A 376 -16.88 14.01 9.75
C VAL A 376 -16.63 14.69 11.08
N GLU A 377 -17.57 14.57 12.02
CA GLU A 377 -17.39 15.07 13.38
C GLU A 377 -16.21 14.36 14.07
N ASP A 378 -15.42 15.06 14.87
CA ASP A 378 -14.20 14.56 15.53
C ASP A 378 -14.42 13.22 16.26
N ARG A 379 -15.56 13.08 16.94
CA ARG A 379 -15.94 11.85 17.68
C ARG A 379 -16.11 10.59 16.80
N TYR A 380 -16.24 10.73 15.47
CA TYR A 380 -16.38 9.61 14.54
C TYR A 380 -15.15 9.43 13.65
N LEU A 381 -14.12 10.22 13.84
CA LEU A 381 -12.99 10.31 12.93
C LEU A 381 -12.22 8.98 12.81
N GLY A 382 -11.95 8.32 13.95
CA GLY A 382 -11.28 7.01 13.98
C GLY A 382 -12.10 5.93 13.26
N SER A 383 -13.43 5.90 13.51
CA SER A 383 -14.35 4.98 12.82
C SER A 383 -14.43 5.29 11.31
N ALA A 384 -14.42 6.58 10.94
CA ALA A 384 -14.45 7.00 9.55
C ALA A 384 -13.21 6.52 8.77
N TYR A 385 -12.01 6.71 9.30
CA TYR A 385 -10.78 6.20 8.67
C TYR A 385 -10.81 4.67 8.53
N SER A 386 -11.21 3.96 9.58
CA SER A 386 -11.29 2.48 9.55
C SER A 386 -12.25 1.98 8.47
N VAL A 387 -13.42 2.61 8.33
CA VAL A 387 -14.40 2.26 7.29
C VAL A 387 -13.91 2.61 5.90
N ILE A 388 -13.24 3.77 5.71
CA ILE A 388 -12.65 4.14 4.41
C ILE A 388 -11.58 3.14 4.01
N PHE A 389 -10.68 2.74 4.91
CA PHE A 389 -9.66 1.72 4.64
C PHE A 389 -10.29 0.35 4.32
N TRP A 390 -11.35 -0.05 5.02
CA TRP A 390 -12.06 -1.28 4.71
C TRP A 390 -12.67 -1.25 3.30
N ILE A 391 -13.37 -0.16 2.92
CA ILE A 391 -13.93 0.03 1.58
C ILE A 391 -12.81 0.05 0.53
N GLN A 392 -11.69 0.71 0.79
CA GLN A 392 -10.51 0.70 -0.06
C GLN A 392 -10.02 -0.72 -0.33
N ASN A 393 -9.90 -1.54 0.72
CA ASN A 393 -9.42 -2.92 0.61
C ASN A 393 -10.38 -3.81 -0.21
N ILE A 394 -11.69 -3.54 -0.23
CA ILE A 394 -12.63 -4.21 -1.13
C ILE A 394 -12.21 -3.99 -2.59
N GLY A 395 -11.89 -2.75 -2.96
CA GLY A 395 -11.43 -2.45 -4.31
C GLY A 395 -10.07 -3.07 -4.63
N LEU A 396 -9.11 -2.98 -3.71
CA LEU A 396 -7.78 -3.58 -3.87
C LEU A 396 -7.83 -5.10 -3.99
N MET A 397 -8.83 -5.75 -3.39
CA MET A 397 -9.07 -7.18 -3.55
C MET A 397 -9.79 -7.51 -4.87
N ALA A 398 -10.80 -6.74 -5.27
CA ALA A 398 -11.63 -7.07 -6.42
C ALA A 398 -10.93 -6.81 -7.76
N PHE A 399 -10.23 -5.68 -7.90
CA PHE A 399 -9.71 -5.25 -9.20
C PHE A 399 -8.56 -6.09 -9.73
N PRO A 400 -7.61 -6.65 -8.97
CA PRO A 400 -6.63 -7.57 -9.54
C PRO A 400 -7.26 -8.80 -10.19
N ILE A 401 -8.34 -9.37 -9.61
CA ILE A 401 -9.10 -10.48 -10.21
C ILE A 401 -9.75 -10.03 -11.52
N ILE A 402 -10.46 -8.90 -11.50
CA ILE A 402 -11.17 -8.36 -12.67
C ILE A 402 -10.19 -8.10 -13.82
N ILE A 403 -9.03 -7.52 -13.51
CA ILE A 403 -8.00 -7.21 -14.51
C ILE A 403 -7.34 -8.48 -15.06
N GLY A 404 -7.04 -9.45 -14.19
CA GLY A 404 -6.51 -10.75 -14.61
C GLY A 404 -7.48 -11.49 -15.54
N LEU A 405 -8.76 -11.57 -15.15
CA LEU A 405 -9.84 -12.14 -15.98
C LEU A 405 -10.00 -11.41 -17.33
N ALA A 406 -9.95 -10.08 -17.32
CA ALA A 406 -10.04 -9.30 -18.55
C ALA A 406 -8.85 -9.58 -19.47
N LEU A 407 -7.66 -9.68 -18.92
CA LEU A 407 -6.42 -9.96 -19.66
C LEU A 407 -6.47 -11.35 -20.29
N ASP A 408 -6.82 -12.39 -19.53
CA ASP A 408 -6.93 -13.78 -20.04
C ASP A 408 -8.00 -13.90 -21.14
N LYS A 409 -9.15 -13.18 -20.99
CA LYS A 409 -10.24 -13.24 -21.97
C LYS A 409 -9.95 -12.47 -23.27
N THR A 410 -9.22 -11.38 -23.19
CA THR A 410 -9.01 -10.48 -24.33
C THR A 410 -7.64 -10.63 -24.98
N GLY A 411 -6.70 -11.31 -24.30
CA GLY A 411 -5.34 -11.52 -24.78
C GLY A 411 -4.50 -10.24 -24.92
N GLY A 412 -4.94 -9.13 -24.27
CA GLY A 412 -4.25 -7.85 -24.39
C GLY A 412 -4.65 -6.82 -23.34
N TYR A 413 -3.83 -5.79 -23.18
CA TYR A 413 -3.96 -4.79 -22.13
C TYR A 413 -4.97 -3.66 -22.42
N THR A 414 -5.53 -3.58 -23.63
CA THR A 414 -6.49 -2.50 -23.99
C THR A 414 -7.71 -2.49 -23.06
N VAL A 415 -8.38 -3.63 -22.90
CA VAL A 415 -9.56 -3.73 -22.03
C VAL A 415 -9.24 -3.50 -20.56
N PRO A 416 -8.18 -4.10 -19.98
CA PRO A 416 -7.69 -3.74 -18.64
C PRO A 416 -7.49 -2.24 -18.44
N MET A 417 -6.84 -1.55 -19.37
CA MET A 417 -6.60 -0.11 -19.27
C MET A 417 -7.89 0.71 -19.39
N LEU A 418 -8.85 0.29 -20.21
CA LEU A 418 -10.17 0.93 -20.28
C LEU A 418 -10.98 0.75 -18.99
N ILE A 419 -10.84 -0.39 -18.32
CA ILE A 419 -11.44 -0.60 -16.99
C ILE A 419 -10.85 0.42 -16.00
N PHE A 420 -9.54 0.59 -15.94
CA PHE A 420 -8.92 1.59 -15.06
C PHE A 420 -9.33 3.03 -15.44
N ALA A 421 -9.42 3.35 -16.74
CA ALA A 421 -9.92 4.64 -17.19
C ALA A 421 -11.37 4.89 -16.73
N SER A 422 -12.22 3.85 -16.74
CA SER A 422 -13.61 3.96 -16.26
C SER A 422 -13.68 4.29 -14.77
N LEU A 423 -12.78 3.73 -13.94
CA LEU A 423 -12.68 4.12 -12.54
C LEU A 423 -12.30 5.61 -12.40
N GLY A 424 -11.42 6.10 -13.26
CA GLY A 424 -11.07 7.51 -13.32
C GLY A 424 -12.27 8.39 -13.67
N ILE A 425 -13.10 7.97 -14.63
CA ILE A 425 -14.33 8.69 -15.01
C ILE A 425 -15.31 8.73 -13.83
N LEU A 426 -15.52 7.61 -13.14
CA LEU A 426 -16.37 7.57 -11.95
C LEU A 426 -15.81 8.45 -10.83
N ALA A 427 -14.49 8.44 -10.61
CA ALA A 427 -13.82 9.31 -9.64
C ALA A 427 -13.98 10.81 -10.02
N LEU A 428 -13.92 11.15 -11.31
CA LEU A 428 -14.17 12.50 -11.79
C LEU A 428 -15.60 12.95 -11.46
N VAL A 429 -16.60 12.10 -11.72
CA VAL A 429 -18.01 12.39 -11.42
C VAL A 429 -18.19 12.61 -9.92
N LEU A 430 -17.63 11.73 -9.07
CA LEU A 430 -17.71 11.88 -7.62
C LEU A 430 -16.94 13.13 -7.13
N GLY A 431 -15.80 13.45 -7.72
CA GLY A 431 -15.02 14.64 -7.37
C GLY A 431 -15.78 15.95 -7.71
N LEU A 432 -16.42 16.00 -8.86
CA LEU A 432 -17.31 17.11 -9.23
C LEU A 432 -18.50 17.22 -8.28
N TRP A 433 -19.10 16.08 -7.92
CA TRP A 433 -20.19 16.06 -6.96
C TRP A 433 -19.74 16.51 -5.57
N LEU A 434 -18.61 16.05 -5.09
CA LEU A 434 -18.02 16.52 -3.83
C LEU A 434 -17.83 18.04 -3.82
N LYS A 435 -17.33 18.61 -4.92
CA LYS A 435 -17.14 20.05 -5.03
C LYS A 435 -18.45 20.84 -4.99
N VAL A 436 -19.53 20.31 -5.56
CA VAL A 436 -20.88 20.90 -5.50
C VAL A 436 -21.43 20.84 -4.07
N GLU A 437 -21.29 19.69 -3.38
CA GLU A 437 -21.72 19.52 -2.00
C GLU A 437 -20.90 20.40 -1.03
N ASP A 438 -19.60 20.54 -1.25
CA ASP A 438 -18.75 21.47 -0.50
C ASP A 438 -19.23 22.90 -0.60
N LYS A 439 -19.50 23.37 -1.82
CA LYS A 439 -20.04 24.72 -2.07
C LYS A 439 -21.41 24.93 -1.42
N LYS A 440 -22.27 23.89 -1.40
CA LYS A 440 -23.63 23.97 -0.84
C LYS A 440 -23.64 23.99 0.68
N ASN A 441 -22.76 23.21 1.32
CA ASN A 441 -22.80 22.97 2.75
C ASN A 441 -21.68 23.69 3.51
N GLY A 442 -20.69 24.27 2.80
CA GLY A 442 -19.62 25.06 3.43
C GLY A 442 -18.61 24.24 4.23
N TYR A 443 -18.25 23.02 3.75
CA TYR A 443 -17.27 22.18 4.45
C TYR A 443 -15.84 22.75 4.42
N GLY A 444 -15.55 23.67 3.47
CA GLY A 444 -14.24 24.32 3.35
C GLY A 444 -13.17 23.45 2.72
N LEU A 445 -13.54 22.52 1.83
CA LEU A 445 -12.57 21.69 1.10
C LEU A 445 -11.70 22.50 0.13
N GLU A 446 -12.23 23.61 -0.37
CA GLU A 446 -11.51 24.55 -1.24
C GLU A 446 -10.73 25.61 -0.45
N GLU A 447 -10.89 25.67 0.88
CA GLU A 447 -10.19 26.63 1.74
C GLU A 447 -8.83 26.11 2.19
N PRO A 448 -7.85 27.01 2.46
CA PRO A 448 -6.59 26.61 3.08
C PRO A 448 -6.82 25.91 4.44
N ASN A 449 -5.98 24.92 4.74
CA ASN A 449 -6.00 24.28 6.07
C ASN A 449 -5.44 25.21 7.14
N ILE A 450 -4.44 26.04 6.79
CA ILE A 450 -3.85 27.05 7.67
C ILE A 450 -4.54 28.38 7.38
N LYS A 451 -5.38 28.82 8.31
CA LYS A 451 -5.94 30.18 8.28
C LYS A 451 -4.84 31.15 8.71
N LYS A 452 -4.45 32.07 7.81
CA LYS A 452 -3.53 33.17 8.12
C LYS A 452 -4.21 34.28 8.88
#